data_04c22d2fd7ba780d8b11aa4d925d31ff
#
_entry.id   04c22d2fd7ba780d8b11aa4d925d31ff
#
_cell.length_a   1.000
_cell.length_b   1.000
_cell.length_c   1.000
_cell.angle_alpha   90.00
_cell.angle_beta   90.00
_cell.angle_gamma   90.00
#
_symmetry.space_group_name_H-M   'P 1'
#
loop_
_entity.id
_entity.type
_entity.pdbx_description
1 polymer ?
#
loop_
_entity_poly.entity_id
_entity_poly.type
_entity_poly.pdbx_seq_one_letter_code
_entity_poly.pdbx_strand_id
1 'polypeptide(L)'
;MPKTDLRVVKTRAVIRNALVEIMSEKEISQITVSEICLLAKINRKTFYRHYRSVSDVLEEVENEFLKEFSENLQSGSLLNIGAVMCGVSETVRVHRDFFARLIKYNSGIFTGGRMKLALRRTISAALRNIGAGRSEQELGAASEFVVSGVLSLYASWFAGGCREDISLIAEVCLRTTVKGLSGYVPESKLLLK
;
A
#
# COMPACT_ATOMS: atom_id res chain seq x y z
N MET A 1 -12.82 26.21 -7.92
CA MET A 1 -12.98 24.82 -7.42
C MET A 1 -14.33 24.71 -6.74
N PRO A 2 -15.20 23.75 -7.07
CA PRO A 2 -16.46 23.58 -6.36
C PRO A 2 -16.17 23.22 -4.90
N LYS A 3 -16.77 23.95 -3.97
CA LYS A 3 -16.73 23.62 -2.53
C LYS A 3 -17.32 22.23 -2.34
N THR A 4 -16.48 21.23 -2.11
CA THR A 4 -16.95 19.90 -1.73
C THR A 4 -17.77 20.06 -0.45
N ASP A 5 -19.03 19.64 -0.49
CA ASP A 5 -19.91 19.78 0.68
C ASP A 5 -19.31 18.99 1.85
N LEU A 6 -18.99 19.65 2.93
CA LEU A 6 -18.42 19.05 4.15
C LEU A 6 -19.23 17.86 4.66
N ARG A 7 -20.54 17.83 4.40
CA ARG A 7 -21.42 16.70 4.75
C ARG A 7 -21.06 15.46 3.91
N VAL A 8 -20.76 15.64 2.61
CA VAL A 8 -20.33 14.55 1.72
C VAL A 8 -19.02 13.96 2.23
N VAL A 9 -18.03 14.80 2.51
CA VAL A 9 -16.71 14.38 3.03
C VAL A 9 -16.86 13.60 4.33
N LYS A 10 -17.61 14.14 5.29
CA LYS A 10 -17.86 13.47 6.58
C LYS A 10 -18.59 12.13 6.41
N THR A 11 -19.59 12.07 5.53
CA THR A 11 -20.32 10.82 5.29
C THR A 11 -19.44 9.76 4.65
N ARG A 12 -18.61 10.13 3.67
CA ARG A 12 -17.65 9.18 3.07
C ARG A 12 -16.65 8.68 4.10
N ALA A 13 -16.12 9.55 4.94
CA ALA A 13 -15.18 9.17 6.00
C ALA A 13 -15.76 8.16 6.99
N VAL A 14 -17.00 8.35 7.47
CA VAL A 14 -17.61 7.38 8.41
C VAL A 14 -17.90 6.03 7.73
N ILE A 15 -18.23 6.01 6.42
CA ILE A 15 -18.41 4.77 5.66
C ILE A 15 -17.08 4.02 5.52
N ARG A 16 -15.99 4.71 5.16
CA ARG A 16 -14.66 4.10 5.04
C ARG A 16 -14.17 3.55 6.38
N ASN A 17 -14.29 4.33 7.45
CA ASN A 17 -13.90 3.88 8.78
C ASN A 17 -14.67 2.63 9.22
N ALA A 18 -15.98 2.59 8.95
CA ALA A 18 -16.80 1.41 9.23
C ALA A 18 -16.32 0.18 8.44
N LEU A 19 -16.00 0.32 7.14
CA LEU A 19 -15.43 -0.77 6.35
C LEU A 19 -14.12 -1.27 6.96
N VAL A 20 -13.17 -0.37 7.24
CA VAL A 20 -11.86 -0.70 7.83
C VAL A 20 -12.01 -1.44 9.17
N GLU A 21 -12.95 -1.02 10.01
CA GLU A 21 -13.26 -1.66 11.28
C GLU A 21 -13.76 -3.10 11.05
N ILE A 22 -14.74 -3.31 10.18
CA ILE A 22 -15.29 -4.63 9.88
C ILE A 22 -14.23 -5.54 9.23
N MET A 23 -13.35 -5.01 8.37
CA MET A 23 -12.24 -5.77 7.76
C MET A 23 -11.25 -6.31 8.78
N SER A 24 -11.21 -5.78 10.00
CA SER A 24 -10.39 -6.29 11.10
C SER A 24 -10.96 -7.57 11.75
N GLU A 25 -12.19 -7.93 11.43
CA GLU A 25 -12.90 -9.06 12.05
C GLU A 25 -13.19 -10.18 11.06
N LYS A 26 -13.31 -9.88 9.76
CA LYS A 26 -13.64 -10.87 8.73
C LYS A 26 -13.15 -10.49 7.33
N GLU A 27 -13.23 -11.44 6.42
CA GLU A 27 -12.88 -11.24 5.02
C GLU A 27 -13.81 -10.26 4.32
N ILE A 28 -13.24 -9.46 3.41
CA ILE A 28 -13.98 -8.47 2.61
C ILE A 28 -15.16 -9.07 1.84
N SER A 29 -15.00 -10.31 1.36
CA SER A 29 -16.04 -11.07 0.63
C SER A 29 -17.29 -11.32 1.45
N GLN A 30 -17.19 -11.29 2.78
CA GLN A 30 -18.28 -11.53 3.73
C GLN A 30 -18.92 -10.23 4.24
N ILE A 31 -18.37 -9.06 3.87
CA ILE A 31 -18.86 -7.77 4.35
C ILE A 31 -20.06 -7.31 3.51
N THR A 32 -21.12 -6.92 4.19
CA THR A 32 -22.34 -6.43 3.54
C THR A 32 -22.52 -4.92 3.70
N VAL A 33 -23.21 -4.29 2.75
CA VAL A 33 -23.61 -2.87 2.84
C VAL A 33 -24.42 -2.60 4.11
N SER A 34 -25.22 -3.57 4.57
CA SER A 34 -26.06 -3.41 5.76
C SER A 34 -25.21 -3.28 7.02
N GLU A 35 -24.14 -4.04 7.15
CA GLU A 35 -23.21 -3.95 8.29
C GLU A 35 -22.45 -2.62 8.31
N ILE A 36 -21.96 -2.19 7.15
CA ILE A 36 -21.34 -0.89 7.01
C ILE A 36 -22.31 0.23 7.41
N CYS A 37 -23.55 0.17 6.94
CA CYS A 37 -24.57 1.16 7.28
C CYS A 37 -24.88 1.20 8.77
N LEU A 38 -24.97 0.00 9.40
CA LEU A 38 -25.21 -0.11 10.84
C LEU A 38 -24.11 0.54 11.65
N LEU A 39 -22.84 0.20 11.34
CA LEU A 39 -21.70 0.73 12.04
C LEU A 39 -21.47 2.22 11.79
N ALA A 40 -21.65 2.67 10.54
CA ALA A 40 -21.57 4.07 10.15
C ALA A 40 -22.76 4.93 10.64
N LYS A 41 -23.80 4.31 11.24
CA LYS A 41 -25.06 4.95 11.68
C LYS A 41 -25.74 5.74 10.55
N ILE A 42 -25.81 5.17 9.36
CA ILE A 42 -26.51 5.73 8.18
C ILE A 42 -27.52 4.74 7.62
N ASN A 43 -28.45 5.23 6.81
CA ASN A 43 -29.34 4.34 6.08
C ASN A 43 -28.75 3.92 4.72
N ARG A 44 -29.27 2.81 4.14
CA ARG A 44 -28.81 2.27 2.85
C ARG A 44 -28.95 3.28 1.69
N LYS A 45 -29.98 4.15 1.71
CA LYS A 45 -30.15 5.20 0.69
C LYS A 45 -28.99 6.20 0.73
N THR A 46 -28.52 6.55 1.94
CA THR A 46 -27.34 7.40 2.12
C THR A 46 -26.08 6.71 1.60
N PHE A 47 -25.89 5.42 1.88
CA PHE A 47 -24.76 4.65 1.34
C PHE A 47 -24.74 4.70 -0.19
N TYR A 48 -25.86 4.30 -0.84
CA TYR A 48 -25.95 4.23 -2.30
C TYR A 48 -25.89 5.58 -3.03
N ARG A 49 -26.01 6.68 -2.32
CA ARG A 49 -25.73 8.01 -2.85
C ARG A 49 -24.23 8.27 -3.03
N HIS A 50 -23.37 7.56 -2.30
CA HIS A 50 -21.93 7.76 -2.30
C HIS A 50 -21.14 6.61 -2.94
N TYR A 51 -21.62 5.39 -2.84
CA TYR A 51 -20.98 4.17 -3.33
C TYR A 51 -21.98 3.20 -3.88
N ARG A 52 -21.60 2.42 -4.87
CA ARG A 52 -22.46 1.39 -5.50
C ARG A 52 -22.33 0.04 -4.79
N SER A 53 -21.16 -0.22 -4.20
CA SER A 53 -20.78 -1.50 -3.59
C SER A 53 -19.78 -1.32 -2.47
N VAL A 54 -19.54 -2.40 -1.72
CA VAL A 54 -18.43 -2.48 -0.73
C VAL A 54 -17.08 -2.32 -1.42
N SER A 55 -16.93 -2.86 -2.64
CA SER A 55 -15.71 -2.74 -3.43
C SER A 55 -15.36 -1.30 -3.78
N ASP A 56 -16.36 -0.44 -4.05
CA ASP A 56 -16.11 0.99 -4.32
C ASP A 56 -15.53 1.70 -3.08
N VAL A 57 -16.01 1.30 -1.88
CA VAL A 57 -15.47 1.85 -0.62
C VAL A 57 -14.03 1.39 -0.41
N LEU A 58 -13.75 0.10 -0.66
CA LEU A 58 -12.39 -0.44 -0.58
C LEU A 58 -11.46 0.27 -1.55
N GLU A 59 -11.89 0.47 -2.78
CA GLU A 59 -11.10 1.20 -3.80
C GLU A 59 -10.73 2.61 -3.35
N GLU A 60 -11.64 3.31 -2.67
CA GLU A 60 -11.33 4.63 -2.12
C GLU A 60 -10.33 4.57 -0.97
N VAL A 61 -10.45 3.59 -0.07
CA VAL A 61 -9.48 3.37 1.01
C VAL A 61 -8.09 3.08 0.43
N GLU A 62 -8.00 2.18 -0.55
CA GLU A 62 -6.73 1.89 -1.23
C GLU A 62 -6.14 3.14 -1.92
N ASN A 63 -6.97 3.97 -2.57
CA ASN A 63 -6.53 5.19 -3.22
C ASN A 63 -5.97 6.23 -2.23
N GLU A 64 -6.52 6.32 -1.02
CA GLU A 64 -5.99 7.21 0.02
C GLU A 64 -4.56 6.78 0.43
N PHE A 65 -4.33 5.48 0.66
CA PHE A 65 -2.98 4.96 0.94
C PHE A 65 -2.01 5.18 -0.23
N LEU A 66 -2.46 4.96 -1.47
CA LEU A 66 -1.63 5.18 -2.65
C LEU A 66 -1.26 6.65 -2.83
N LYS A 67 -2.17 7.57 -2.51
CA LYS A 67 -1.91 9.00 -2.54
C LYS A 67 -0.86 9.38 -1.50
N GLU A 68 -1.05 8.98 -0.25
CA GLU A 68 -0.09 9.24 0.82
C GLU A 68 1.29 8.65 0.51
N PHE A 69 1.34 7.40 0.03
CA PHE A 69 2.57 6.77 -0.42
C PHE A 69 3.27 7.60 -1.51
N SER A 70 2.52 8.08 -2.51
CA SER A 70 3.08 8.91 -3.58
C SER A 70 3.57 10.28 -3.09
N GLU A 71 2.88 10.89 -2.13
CA GLU A 71 3.28 12.16 -1.51
C GLU A 71 4.57 11.99 -0.69
N ASN A 72 4.71 10.89 0.04
CA ASN A 72 5.93 10.55 0.77
C ASN A 72 7.14 10.33 -0.16
N LEU A 73 6.90 9.83 -1.38
CA LEU A 73 7.97 9.66 -2.39
C LEU A 73 8.37 10.97 -3.08
N GLN A 74 7.45 11.92 -3.26
CA GLN A 74 7.71 13.20 -3.94
C GLN A 74 8.57 14.16 -3.11
N SER A 75 8.74 13.91 -1.81
CA SER A 75 9.61 14.71 -0.93
C SER A 75 11.11 14.55 -1.23
N GLY A 76 11.49 13.60 -2.10
CA GLY A 76 12.87 13.32 -2.51
C GLY A 76 13.10 13.60 -3.99
N SER A 77 14.08 14.41 -4.31
CA SER A 77 14.39 14.98 -5.64
C SER A 77 14.74 13.97 -6.74
N LEU A 78 14.95 12.69 -6.45
CA LEU A 78 15.19 11.62 -7.43
C LEU A 78 14.64 10.29 -6.89
N LEU A 79 13.71 9.68 -7.64
CA LEU A 79 13.18 8.34 -7.35
C LEU A 79 14.34 7.32 -7.45
N ASN A 80 14.87 6.92 -6.30
CA ASN A 80 15.79 5.80 -6.18
C ASN A 80 15.18 4.69 -5.32
N ILE A 81 15.75 3.51 -5.39
CA ILE A 81 15.24 2.33 -4.66
C ILE A 81 15.25 2.55 -3.14
N GLY A 82 16.28 3.23 -2.61
CA GLY A 82 16.37 3.56 -1.18
C GLY A 82 15.19 4.43 -0.72
N ALA A 83 14.87 5.50 -1.47
CA ALA A 83 13.74 6.37 -1.16
C ALA A 83 12.40 5.61 -1.24
N VAL A 84 12.23 4.73 -2.23
CA VAL A 84 11.03 3.89 -2.34
C VAL A 84 10.90 2.96 -1.13
N MET A 85 11.97 2.31 -0.70
CA MET A 85 11.95 1.41 0.47
C MET A 85 11.67 2.18 1.77
N CYS A 86 12.25 3.37 1.94
CA CYS A 86 11.94 4.24 3.09
C CYS A 86 10.46 4.66 3.10
N GLY A 87 9.91 5.04 1.94
CA GLY A 87 8.49 5.40 1.80
C GLY A 87 7.55 4.24 2.16
N VAL A 88 7.86 3.02 1.71
CA VAL A 88 7.11 1.81 2.10
C VAL A 88 7.15 1.61 3.61
N SER A 89 8.35 1.66 4.20
CA SER A 89 8.54 1.43 5.63
C SER A 89 7.82 2.48 6.47
N GLU A 90 7.85 3.75 6.06
CA GLU A 90 7.16 4.83 6.75
C GLU A 90 5.64 4.68 6.66
N THR A 91 5.11 4.35 5.49
CA THR A 91 3.66 4.07 5.32
C THR A 91 3.21 2.91 6.21
N VAL A 92 3.99 1.82 6.25
CA VAL A 92 3.70 0.68 7.12
C VAL A 92 3.77 1.07 8.59
N ARG A 93 4.76 1.89 8.99
CA ARG A 93 4.93 2.36 10.37
C ARG A 93 3.77 3.22 10.83
N VAL A 94 3.37 4.19 10.02
CA VAL A 94 2.26 5.12 10.34
C VAL A 94 0.92 4.38 10.42
N HIS A 95 0.68 3.43 9.52
CA HIS A 95 -0.58 2.69 9.44
C HIS A 95 -0.50 1.26 9.99
N ARG A 96 0.41 1.02 10.96
CA ARG A 96 0.70 -0.32 11.50
C ARG A 96 -0.57 -1.06 11.94
N ASP A 97 -1.41 -0.42 12.73
CA ASP A 97 -2.61 -1.06 13.28
C ASP A 97 -3.62 -1.42 12.19
N PHE A 98 -3.75 -0.58 11.18
CA PHE A 98 -4.59 -0.86 10.00
C PHE A 98 -4.07 -2.09 9.25
N PHE A 99 -2.77 -2.14 8.92
CA PHE A 99 -2.19 -3.27 8.19
C PHE A 99 -2.22 -4.56 9.00
N ALA A 100 -1.99 -4.51 10.30
CA ALA A 100 -2.09 -5.68 11.18
C ALA A 100 -3.49 -6.32 11.12
N ARG A 101 -4.53 -5.49 11.13
CA ARG A 101 -5.92 -5.95 11.03
C ARG A 101 -6.25 -6.44 9.63
N LEU A 102 -5.87 -5.70 8.60
CA LEU A 102 -6.10 -6.05 7.21
C LEU A 102 -5.50 -7.42 6.87
N ILE A 103 -4.23 -7.64 7.24
CA ILE A 103 -3.49 -8.85 6.88
C ILE A 103 -4.05 -10.09 7.57
N LYS A 104 -4.56 -9.95 8.77
CA LYS A 104 -5.13 -11.07 9.53
C LYS A 104 -6.22 -11.83 8.75
N TYR A 105 -7.08 -11.11 8.03
CA TYR A 105 -8.21 -11.69 7.30
C TYR A 105 -8.15 -11.45 5.80
N ASN A 106 -7.39 -10.47 5.37
CA ASN A 106 -7.41 -9.97 3.99
C ASN A 106 -5.98 -9.82 3.40
N SER A 107 -5.08 -10.76 3.71
CA SER A 107 -3.68 -10.71 3.26
C SER A 107 -3.52 -10.59 1.73
N GLY A 108 -4.44 -11.19 0.97
CA GLY A 108 -4.47 -11.11 -0.49
C GLY A 108 -4.65 -9.68 -1.03
N ILE A 109 -5.36 -8.80 -0.31
CA ILE A 109 -5.49 -7.38 -0.69
C ILE A 109 -4.14 -6.69 -0.56
N PHE A 110 -3.42 -6.94 0.52
CA PHE A 110 -2.10 -6.37 0.75
C PHE A 110 -1.05 -6.85 -0.26
N THR A 111 -1.02 -8.17 -0.53
CA THR A 111 0.02 -8.80 -1.36
C THR A 111 -0.30 -8.83 -2.86
N GLY A 112 -1.55 -8.66 -3.26
CA GLY A 112 -1.99 -8.85 -4.64
C GLY A 112 -2.75 -7.69 -5.29
N GLY A 113 -3.17 -6.69 -4.49
CA GLY A 113 -4.07 -5.63 -4.95
C GLY A 113 -3.40 -4.45 -5.65
N ARG A 114 -4.10 -3.32 -5.66
CA ARG A 114 -3.68 -2.06 -6.29
C ARG A 114 -2.37 -1.52 -5.72
N MET A 115 -2.10 -1.76 -4.43
CA MET A 115 -0.87 -1.36 -3.76
C MET A 115 0.36 -2.06 -4.37
N LYS A 116 0.27 -3.38 -4.62
CA LYS A 116 1.31 -4.13 -5.33
C LYS A 116 1.57 -3.55 -6.71
N LEU A 117 0.51 -3.26 -7.47
CA LEU A 117 0.65 -2.70 -8.82
C LEU A 117 1.30 -1.31 -8.80
N ALA A 118 0.92 -0.44 -7.86
CA ALA A 118 1.49 0.88 -7.73
C ALA A 118 2.98 0.80 -7.35
N LEU A 119 3.34 0.00 -6.35
CA LEU A 119 4.72 -0.19 -5.93
C LEU A 119 5.57 -0.77 -7.07
N ARG A 120 5.05 -1.73 -7.83
CA ARG A 120 5.73 -2.28 -9.02
C ARG A 120 6.00 -1.21 -10.07
N ARG A 121 5.02 -0.35 -10.38
CA ARG A 121 5.19 0.77 -11.32
C ARG A 121 6.26 1.74 -10.84
N THR A 122 6.27 2.06 -9.56
CA THR A 122 7.25 2.96 -8.95
C THR A 122 8.67 2.38 -9.02
N ILE A 123 8.86 1.11 -8.64
CA ILE A 123 10.16 0.43 -8.72
C ILE A 123 10.61 0.30 -10.17
N SER A 124 9.73 -0.09 -11.10
CA SER A 124 10.06 -0.17 -12.52
C SER A 124 10.51 1.19 -13.09
N ALA A 125 9.84 2.28 -12.69
CA ALA A 125 10.24 3.62 -13.09
C ALA A 125 11.61 4.01 -12.53
N ALA A 126 11.87 3.72 -11.24
CA ALA A 126 13.17 3.96 -10.62
C ALA A 126 14.28 3.18 -11.33
N LEU A 127 14.07 1.90 -11.61
CA LEU A 127 15.04 1.05 -12.31
C LEU A 127 15.31 1.51 -13.75
N ARG A 128 14.29 1.96 -14.49
CA ARG A 128 14.47 2.55 -15.82
C ARG A 128 15.39 3.77 -15.80
N ASN A 129 15.18 4.65 -14.84
CA ASN A 129 15.95 5.89 -14.71
C ASN A 129 17.44 5.64 -14.44
N ILE A 130 17.78 4.54 -13.76
CA ILE A 130 19.15 4.20 -13.34
C ILE A 130 19.77 3.03 -14.12
N GLY A 131 18.95 2.23 -14.80
CA GLY A 131 19.32 0.94 -15.41
C GLY A 131 19.55 1.00 -16.91
N ALA A 132 20.34 1.98 -17.41
CA ALA A 132 20.66 2.04 -18.83
C ALA A 132 21.16 0.70 -19.41
N GLY A 133 20.53 0.23 -20.49
CA GLY A 133 20.96 -0.95 -21.24
C GLY A 133 20.28 -2.28 -20.89
N ARG A 134 19.27 -2.30 -20.03
CA ARG A 134 18.46 -3.50 -19.72
C ARG A 134 17.14 -3.50 -20.49
N SER A 135 16.67 -4.70 -20.82
CA SER A 135 15.36 -4.84 -21.49
C SER A 135 14.21 -4.53 -20.53
N GLU A 136 13.07 -4.07 -21.06
CA GLU A 136 11.85 -3.84 -20.28
C GLU A 136 11.36 -5.14 -19.60
N GLN A 137 11.62 -6.28 -20.19
CA GLN A 137 11.26 -7.59 -19.63
C GLN A 137 12.08 -7.90 -18.37
N GLU A 138 13.40 -7.67 -18.42
CA GLU A 138 14.30 -7.86 -17.25
C GLU A 138 13.94 -6.92 -16.10
N LEU A 139 13.73 -5.63 -16.41
CA LEU A 139 13.32 -4.65 -15.39
C LEU A 139 11.94 -4.97 -14.80
N GLY A 140 11.02 -5.45 -15.63
CA GLY A 140 9.70 -5.90 -15.17
C GLY A 140 9.78 -7.10 -14.24
N ALA A 141 10.57 -8.10 -14.58
CA ALA A 141 10.79 -9.30 -13.75
C ALA A 141 11.49 -8.95 -12.42
N ALA A 142 12.54 -8.13 -12.47
CA ALA A 142 13.25 -7.68 -11.28
C ALA A 142 12.32 -6.87 -10.34
N SER A 143 11.49 -5.99 -10.90
CA SER A 143 10.51 -5.22 -10.13
C SER A 143 9.46 -6.12 -9.48
N GLU A 144 8.94 -7.12 -10.20
CA GLU A 144 7.97 -8.07 -9.68
C GLU A 144 8.56 -8.89 -8.52
N PHE A 145 9.81 -9.36 -8.67
CA PHE A 145 10.52 -10.10 -7.63
C PHE A 145 10.70 -9.25 -6.35
N VAL A 146 11.19 -8.02 -6.50
CA VAL A 146 11.41 -7.09 -5.38
C VAL A 146 10.09 -6.80 -4.66
N VAL A 147 9.05 -6.42 -5.40
CA VAL A 147 7.75 -6.05 -4.81
C VAL A 147 7.13 -7.24 -4.08
N SER A 148 7.14 -8.42 -4.70
CA SER A 148 6.59 -9.62 -4.08
C SER A 148 7.34 -10.00 -2.80
N GLY A 149 8.68 -9.91 -2.80
CA GLY A 149 9.51 -10.17 -1.64
C GLY A 149 9.23 -9.18 -0.49
N VAL A 150 9.19 -7.88 -0.80
CA VAL A 150 8.92 -6.82 0.18
C VAL A 150 7.55 -6.99 0.82
N LEU A 151 6.49 -7.12 0.01
CA LEU A 151 5.13 -7.27 0.53
C LEU A 151 4.96 -8.58 1.32
N SER A 152 5.57 -9.66 0.87
CA SER A 152 5.54 -10.94 1.58
C SER A 152 6.24 -10.87 2.93
N LEU A 153 7.39 -10.17 3.01
CA LEU A 153 8.11 -10.01 4.27
C LEU A 153 7.31 -9.21 5.29
N TYR A 154 6.70 -8.08 4.88
CA TYR A 154 5.80 -7.32 5.76
C TYR A 154 4.57 -8.13 6.16
N ALA A 155 3.94 -8.86 5.22
CA ALA A 155 2.79 -9.71 5.52
C ALA A 155 3.15 -10.78 6.57
N SER A 156 4.30 -11.45 6.42
CA SER A 156 4.80 -12.44 7.38
C SER A 156 5.10 -11.83 8.75
N TRP A 157 5.68 -10.64 8.79
CA TRP A 157 5.94 -9.91 10.03
C TRP A 157 4.65 -9.58 10.78
N PHE A 158 3.63 -9.09 10.07
CA PHE A 158 2.31 -8.85 10.67
C PHE A 158 1.65 -10.15 11.15
N ALA A 159 1.67 -11.21 10.32
CA ALA A 159 1.11 -12.51 10.69
C ALA A 159 1.83 -13.13 11.92
N GLY A 160 3.13 -12.85 12.07
CA GLY A 160 3.94 -13.24 13.23
C GLY A 160 3.68 -12.41 14.50
N GLY A 161 2.79 -11.42 14.44
CA GLY A 161 2.43 -10.56 15.57
C GLY A 161 3.40 -9.42 15.82
N CYS A 162 4.14 -8.99 14.80
CA CYS A 162 5.05 -7.83 14.86
C CYS A 162 6.07 -7.92 16.01
N ARG A 163 6.67 -9.09 16.22
CA ARG A 163 7.58 -9.36 17.34
C ARG A 163 8.90 -8.60 17.22
N GLU A 164 9.41 -8.51 16.01
CA GLU A 164 10.62 -7.77 15.70
C GLU A 164 10.32 -6.28 15.55
N ASP A 165 11.34 -5.44 15.78
CA ASP A 165 11.23 -4.01 15.51
C ASP A 165 11.05 -3.77 14.00
N ILE A 166 10.16 -2.84 13.65
CA ILE A 166 9.89 -2.50 12.24
C ILE A 166 11.15 -2.01 11.52
N SER A 167 12.08 -1.38 12.24
CA SER A 167 13.35 -0.89 11.69
C SER A 167 14.21 -2.05 11.17
N LEU A 168 14.19 -3.21 11.85
CA LEU A 168 14.89 -4.40 11.39
C LEU A 168 14.28 -4.90 10.07
N ILE A 169 12.95 -4.97 9.98
CA ILE A 169 12.26 -5.39 8.76
C ILE A 169 12.56 -4.43 7.60
N ALA A 170 12.53 -3.13 7.87
CA ALA A 170 12.86 -2.10 6.89
C ALA A 170 14.31 -2.23 6.39
N GLU A 171 15.27 -2.45 7.30
CA GLU A 171 16.67 -2.66 6.95
C GLU A 171 16.88 -3.91 6.10
N VAL A 172 16.25 -5.02 6.48
CA VAL A 172 16.32 -6.28 5.72
C VAL A 172 15.74 -6.09 4.32
N CYS A 173 14.58 -5.43 4.20
CA CYS A 173 13.98 -5.10 2.91
C CYS A 173 14.92 -4.29 2.04
N LEU A 174 15.47 -3.19 2.57
CA LEU A 174 16.37 -2.30 1.84
C LEU A 174 17.64 -3.04 1.39
N ARG A 175 18.33 -3.70 2.31
CA ARG A 175 19.60 -4.40 2.08
C ARG A 175 19.45 -5.53 1.05
N THR A 176 18.41 -6.37 1.20
CA THR A 176 18.15 -7.47 0.29
C THR A 176 17.78 -6.96 -1.11
N THR A 177 16.96 -5.90 -1.19
CA THR A 177 16.60 -5.26 -2.46
C THR A 177 17.82 -4.68 -3.16
N VAL A 178 18.63 -3.89 -2.46
CA VAL A 178 19.83 -3.25 -3.03
C VAL A 178 20.83 -4.32 -3.50
N LYS A 179 21.13 -5.31 -2.66
CA LYS A 179 22.04 -6.41 -3.02
C LYS A 179 21.50 -7.27 -4.17
N GLY A 180 20.21 -7.58 -4.17
CA GLY A 180 19.58 -8.33 -5.28
C GLY A 180 19.64 -7.58 -6.61
N LEU A 181 19.48 -6.26 -6.58
CA LEU A 181 19.53 -5.40 -7.77
C LEU A 181 20.94 -5.01 -8.20
N SER A 182 21.98 -5.22 -7.38
CA SER A 182 23.36 -4.83 -7.71
C SER A 182 23.93 -5.60 -8.92
N GLY A 183 23.38 -6.77 -9.25
CA GLY A 183 23.66 -7.49 -10.49
C GLY A 183 23.11 -6.84 -11.76
N TYR A 184 22.15 -5.94 -11.63
CA TYR A 184 21.52 -5.21 -12.73
C TYR A 184 22.03 -3.78 -12.84
N VAL A 185 22.31 -3.12 -11.71
CA VAL A 185 22.67 -1.70 -11.63
C VAL A 185 23.70 -1.49 -10.51
N PRO A 186 24.73 -0.62 -10.67
CA PRO A 186 25.68 -0.30 -9.60
C PRO A 186 24.98 0.17 -8.32
N GLU A 187 25.41 -0.32 -7.16
CA GLU A 187 24.83 0.04 -5.85
C GLU A 187 24.78 1.55 -5.60
N SER A 188 25.82 2.28 -6.07
CA SER A 188 25.90 3.74 -5.95
C SER A 188 24.72 4.48 -6.61
N LYS A 189 24.03 3.85 -7.57
CA LYS A 189 22.84 4.38 -8.22
C LYS A 189 21.54 3.94 -7.54
N LEU A 190 21.57 2.88 -6.75
CA LEU A 190 20.39 2.36 -6.02
C LEU A 190 20.15 3.14 -4.73
N LEU A 191 21.21 3.66 -4.15
CA LEU A 191 21.21 4.48 -2.94
C LEU A 191 21.69 5.89 -3.32
N LEU A 192 20.91 6.93 -3.04
CA LEU A 192 21.45 8.29 -3.01
C LEU A 192 22.23 8.47 -1.73
N LYS A 193 23.39 9.14 -1.89
CA LYS A 193 24.13 9.68 -0.75
C LYS A 193 23.37 10.86 -0.15
#